data_af542e5229fbf6a605b421e8378d365f
#
_entry.id   af542e5229fbf6a605b421e8378d365f
#
_cell.length_a   1.000
_cell.length_b   1.000
_cell.length_c   1.000
_cell.angle_alpha   90.00
_cell.angle_beta   90.00
_cell.angle_gamma   90.00
#
_symmetry.space_group_name_H-M   'P 1'
#
loop_
_entity.id
_entity.type
_entity.pdbx_description
1 polymer ?
#
loop_
_entity_poly.entity_id
_entity_poly.type
_entity_poly.pdbx_seq_one_letter_code
_entity_poly.pdbx_strand_id
1 'polypeptide(L)'
;MKPFITYEHLSFDDAVDNFSDAQEIFFCNDKEKKCIEYKSSQGKTTLYTNYYIGVDWLKKNESAIYVAPKLNEETKETNYFQMLFSCMKHSEIAEHSQGLYEIKFDEQYIEINQKQDLITPLLMIRYLQVLKSVVRKGLKKSYYRVEQNLSSKIKGKVLVSKTLKQNILKNRPNKTICNFEVYGVDSIENKILKSALKFVEFYLVKYRQFSDCFLPLLSFCKPAFYEVDDSSFDLNLIKKIKINAFFKEYKEALDLAEMIIKRFGYNIREMDKKVVRVPPFWIDMPKLFELYVLGLLKEQYGSKIQFQAKGNYGEPDFLLITESEKMVIDTKYKRIYQNNDEYQNRFNSDDIRQICGYARDRKILKRLGYTDEDMQDIVVDCLIIYPDQNSSEILPKNLKVHSIDQFTKFYKIPVKLPTL
;
A
#
# COMPACT_ATOMS: atom_id res chain seq x y z
N MET A 1 13.53 -18.45 13.10
CA MET A 1 13.39 -19.50 12.07
C MET A 1 13.37 -18.82 10.72
N LYS A 2 14.17 -19.26 9.73
CA LYS A 2 14.18 -18.65 8.41
C LYS A 2 13.05 -19.23 7.57
N PRO A 3 12.24 -18.39 6.87
CA PRO A 3 11.20 -18.88 6.00
C PRO A 3 11.80 -19.59 4.77
N PHE A 4 11.05 -20.55 4.22
CA PHE A 4 11.33 -21.11 2.90
C PHE A 4 11.10 -20.02 1.85
N ILE A 5 12.07 -19.79 0.97
CA ILE A 5 12.00 -18.72 -0.05
C ILE A 5 11.60 -19.32 -1.37
N THR A 6 10.57 -18.76 -1.97
CA THR A 6 10.07 -19.13 -3.29
C THR A 6 9.64 -17.90 -4.09
N TYR A 7 9.14 -18.10 -5.28
CA TYR A 7 8.61 -17.05 -6.15
C TYR A 7 7.12 -17.25 -6.41
N GLU A 8 6.43 -16.16 -6.76
CA GLU A 8 5.04 -16.21 -7.17
C GLU A 8 4.85 -17.03 -8.48
N HIS A 9 3.67 -17.61 -8.64
CA HIS A 9 3.27 -18.38 -9.83
C HIS A 9 4.21 -19.53 -10.16
N LEU A 10 4.65 -20.25 -9.14
CA LEU A 10 5.43 -21.48 -9.26
C LEU A 10 4.71 -22.65 -8.58
N SER A 11 5.07 -23.86 -9.04
CA SER A 11 4.66 -25.11 -8.41
C SER A 11 5.88 -25.84 -7.87
N PHE A 12 5.73 -26.46 -6.72
CA PHE A 12 6.76 -27.28 -6.08
C PHE A 12 6.19 -28.67 -5.83
N ASP A 13 6.84 -29.67 -6.39
CA ASP A 13 6.54 -31.06 -6.07
C ASP A 13 7.05 -31.42 -4.67
N ASP A 14 6.38 -32.37 -4.06
CA ASP A 14 6.52 -32.83 -2.70
C ASP A 14 7.87 -33.54 -2.43
N ALA A 15 8.98 -32.87 -2.71
CA ALA A 15 10.29 -33.30 -2.27
C ALA A 15 10.59 -32.92 -0.80
N VAL A 16 9.62 -32.28 -0.13
CA VAL A 16 9.80 -31.79 1.24
C VAL A 16 8.69 -32.37 2.11
N ASP A 17 9.02 -33.40 2.88
CA ASP A 17 8.19 -34.03 3.93
C ASP A 17 7.58 -33.08 4.97
N ASN A 18 7.77 -31.77 4.79
CA ASN A 18 7.37 -30.71 5.71
C ASN A 18 6.01 -30.09 5.42
N PHE A 19 5.29 -30.47 4.35
CA PHE A 19 4.05 -29.80 3.94
C PHE A 19 2.78 -30.66 4.10
N SER A 20 2.87 -31.88 4.63
CA SER A 20 1.73 -32.80 4.73
C SER A 20 0.52 -32.26 5.49
N ASP A 21 0.74 -31.29 6.40
CA ASP A 21 -0.31 -30.66 7.22
C ASP A 21 -0.45 -29.17 6.98
N ALA A 22 0.11 -28.64 5.88
CA ALA A 22 0.06 -27.23 5.59
C ALA A 22 -1.34 -26.80 5.09
N GLN A 23 -1.79 -25.62 5.50
CA GLN A 23 -3.11 -25.09 5.16
C GLN A 23 -3.03 -24.17 3.96
N GLU A 24 -4.09 -24.14 3.12
CA GLU A 24 -4.24 -23.11 2.10
C GLU A 24 -4.26 -21.72 2.74
N ILE A 25 -3.62 -20.77 2.08
CA ILE A 25 -3.54 -19.39 2.52
C ILE A 25 -4.34 -18.50 1.58
N PHE A 26 -5.27 -17.76 2.14
CA PHE A 26 -6.18 -16.90 1.41
C PHE A 26 -5.85 -15.42 1.66
N PHE A 27 -5.95 -14.60 0.62
CA PHE A 27 -5.82 -13.15 0.73
C PHE A 27 -7.11 -12.52 1.26
N CYS A 28 -7.01 -11.74 2.32
CA CYS A 28 -8.15 -11.08 2.98
C CYS A 28 -9.28 -12.06 3.36
N ASN A 29 -8.96 -13.31 3.68
CA ASN A 29 -9.92 -14.37 3.96
C ASN A 29 -10.93 -14.64 2.82
N ASP A 30 -10.62 -14.21 1.59
CA ASP A 30 -11.43 -14.46 0.40
C ASP A 30 -11.03 -15.81 -0.22
N LYS A 31 -11.94 -16.78 -0.19
CA LYS A 31 -11.71 -18.13 -0.69
C LYS A 31 -11.40 -18.20 -2.20
N GLU A 32 -11.76 -17.18 -2.96
CA GLU A 32 -11.45 -17.09 -4.38
C GLU A 32 -10.02 -16.57 -4.61
N LYS A 33 -9.42 -15.90 -3.62
CA LYS A 33 -8.09 -15.28 -3.67
C LYS A 33 -7.06 -16.08 -2.89
N LYS A 34 -6.60 -17.17 -3.48
CA LYS A 34 -5.60 -18.05 -2.86
C LYS A 34 -4.20 -17.48 -3.04
N CYS A 35 -3.49 -17.22 -1.94
CA CYS A 35 -2.06 -16.92 -1.97
C CYS A 35 -1.25 -18.19 -2.20
N ILE A 36 -1.62 -19.25 -1.47
CA ILE A 36 -1.02 -20.59 -1.55
C ILE A 36 -2.13 -21.63 -1.66
N GLU A 37 -1.98 -22.52 -2.64
CA GLU A 37 -2.90 -23.61 -2.93
C GLU A 37 -2.16 -24.95 -2.89
N TYR A 38 -2.82 -25.98 -2.37
CA TYR A 38 -2.34 -27.35 -2.40
C TYR A 38 -3.20 -28.19 -3.33
N LYS A 39 -2.55 -28.92 -4.25
CA LYS A 39 -3.22 -29.91 -5.09
C LYS A 39 -2.64 -31.28 -4.82
N SER A 40 -3.48 -32.20 -4.38
CA SER A 40 -3.09 -33.61 -4.19
C SER A 40 -3.54 -34.42 -5.44
N SER A 41 -2.58 -35.05 -6.10
CA SER A 41 -2.83 -35.95 -7.25
C SER A 41 -1.92 -37.15 -7.11
N GLN A 42 -2.50 -38.37 -7.24
CA GLN A 42 -1.76 -39.65 -7.21
C GLN A 42 -0.82 -39.83 -5.97
N GLY A 43 -1.23 -39.34 -4.81
CA GLY A 43 -0.44 -39.44 -3.56
C GLY A 43 0.71 -38.47 -3.46
N LYS A 44 0.87 -37.56 -4.42
CA LYS A 44 1.79 -36.41 -4.31
C LYS A 44 1.01 -35.13 -4.04
N THR A 45 1.48 -34.34 -3.08
CA THR A 45 0.94 -33.02 -2.81
C THR A 45 1.86 -31.98 -3.45
N THR A 46 1.31 -31.15 -4.33
CA THR A 46 2.03 -30.07 -4.99
C THR A 46 1.54 -28.75 -4.42
N LEU A 47 2.48 -27.90 -3.97
CA LEU A 47 2.23 -26.56 -3.50
C LEU A 47 2.30 -25.59 -4.69
N TYR A 48 1.29 -24.73 -4.83
CA TYR A 48 1.22 -23.69 -5.84
C TYR A 48 1.21 -22.32 -5.16
N THR A 49 2.06 -21.42 -5.64
CA THR A 49 2.01 -20.00 -5.30
C THR A 49 1.30 -19.24 -6.41
N ASN A 50 0.37 -18.37 -6.05
CA ASN A 50 -0.36 -17.54 -7.01
C ASN A 50 0.30 -16.15 -7.18
N TYR A 51 -0.45 -15.13 -7.56
CA TYR A 51 0.06 -13.79 -7.88
C TYR A 51 0.22 -12.86 -6.66
N TYR A 52 0.52 -13.43 -5.50
CA TYR A 52 0.71 -12.71 -4.25
C TYR A 52 2.13 -12.88 -3.75
N ILE A 53 2.73 -11.77 -3.30
CA ILE A 53 4.04 -11.78 -2.65
C ILE A 53 3.90 -11.47 -1.17
N GLY A 54 4.76 -12.04 -0.36
CA GLY A 54 4.70 -11.81 1.08
C GLY A 54 5.31 -12.92 1.90
N VAL A 55 4.97 -12.95 3.18
CA VAL A 55 5.41 -13.97 4.12
C VAL A 55 4.25 -14.42 4.99
N ASP A 56 4.12 -15.73 5.20
CA ASP A 56 3.11 -16.29 6.08
C ASP A 56 3.54 -17.62 6.67
N TRP A 57 2.78 -18.10 7.65
CA TRP A 57 2.96 -19.41 8.25
C TRP A 57 2.31 -20.48 7.37
N LEU A 58 3.09 -21.45 6.89
CA LEU A 58 2.57 -22.70 6.33
C LEU A 58 2.01 -23.59 7.42
N LYS A 59 2.76 -23.70 8.52
CA LYS A 59 2.33 -24.32 9.76
C LYS A 59 2.72 -23.42 10.92
N LYS A 60 1.73 -23.00 11.67
CA LYS A 60 1.88 -21.98 12.73
C LYS A 60 3.02 -22.36 13.69
N ASN A 61 4.02 -21.46 13.81
CA ASN A 61 5.21 -21.58 14.63
C ASN A 61 6.23 -22.66 14.24
N GLU A 62 5.97 -23.42 13.17
CA GLU A 62 6.85 -24.52 12.75
C GLU A 62 7.50 -24.25 11.41
N SER A 63 6.74 -23.76 10.42
CA SER A 63 7.26 -23.47 9.10
C SER A 63 6.63 -22.21 8.51
N ALA A 64 7.44 -21.37 7.89
CA ALA A 64 7.02 -20.16 7.24
C ALA A 64 7.50 -20.15 5.79
N ILE A 65 6.78 -19.46 4.93
CA ILE A 65 7.11 -19.27 3.51
C ILE A 65 7.24 -17.77 3.20
N TYR A 66 8.24 -17.42 2.42
CA TYR A 66 8.38 -16.10 1.82
C TYR A 66 8.26 -16.25 0.30
N VAL A 67 7.26 -15.60 -0.28
CA VAL A 67 7.02 -15.59 -1.73
C VAL A 67 7.55 -14.28 -2.30
N ALA A 68 8.60 -14.41 -3.12
CA ALA A 68 9.19 -13.29 -3.85
C ALA A 68 8.52 -13.13 -5.23
N PRO A 69 8.61 -11.97 -5.85
CA PRO A 69 8.08 -11.76 -7.19
C PRO A 69 8.85 -12.51 -8.27
N LYS A 70 8.13 -13.03 -9.24
CA LYS A 70 8.71 -13.81 -10.36
C LYS A 70 9.43 -12.98 -11.41
N LEU A 71 9.21 -11.66 -11.43
CA LEU A 71 9.83 -10.76 -12.40
C LEU A 71 11.24 -10.36 -12.01
N ASN A 72 11.75 -10.86 -10.88
CA ASN A 72 13.16 -10.70 -10.55
C ASN A 72 14.02 -11.52 -11.52
N GLU A 73 14.87 -10.83 -12.25
CA GLU A 73 15.98 -11.44 -12.97
C GLU A 73 17.19 -11.48 -12.03
N GLU A 74 18.14 -12.40 -12.28
CA GLU A 74 19.34 -12.56 -11.45
C GLU A 74 20.14 -11.25 -11.29
N THR A 75 20.07 -10.35 -12.28
CA THR A 75 20.81 -9.08 -12.33
C THR A 75 19.97 -7.84 -12.04
N LYS A 76 18.61 -7.95 -12.00
CA LYS A 76 17.73 -6.79 -11.88
C LYS A 76 16.57 -7.13 -10.94
N GLU A 77 16.68 -6.73 -9.68
CA GLU A 77 15.58 -6.82 -8.73
C GLU A 77 14.55 -5.72 -8.97
N THR A 78 13.28 -6.08 -9.09
CA THR A 78 12.20 -5.11 -9.26
C THR A 78 11.99 -4.32 -7.96
N ASN A 79 11.94 -3.00 -8.07
CA ASN A 79 11.69 -2.11 -6.96
C ASN A 79 10.18 -1.85 -6.77
N TYR A 80 9.52 -2.73 -6.02
CA TYR A 80 8.06 -2.61 -5.75
C TYR A 80 7.69 -1.36 -4.99
N PHE A 81 8.60 -0.87 -4.16
CA PHE A 81 8.39 0.38 -3.43
C PHE A 81 8.26 1.55 -4.39
N GLN A 82 9.13 1.60 -5.40
CA GLN A 82 9.05 2.66 -6.39
C GLN A 82 7.79 2.52 -7.26
N MET A 83 7.34 1.29 -7.57
CA MET A 83 6.04 1.09 -8.21
C MET A 83 4.92 1.65 -7.35
N LEU A 84 4.87 1.28 -6.07
CA LEU A 84 3.88 1.75 -5.11
C LEU A 84 3.92 3.28 -4.95
N PHE A 85 5.12 3.86 -4.85
CA PHE A 85 5.29 5.31 -4.72
C PHE A 85 4.84 6.08 -5.95
N SER A 86 5.11 5.56 -7.14
CA SER A 86 4.64 6.16 -8.39
C SER A 86 3.11 6.20 -8.44
N CYS A 87 2.46 5.12 -8.00
CA CYS A 87 1.00 5.09 -7.87
C CYS A 87 0.50 6.18 -6.93
N MET A 88 1.15 6.34 -5.79
CA MET A 88 0.65 7.17 -4.68
C MET A 88 0.92 8.67 -4.85
N LYS A 89 1.64 9.11 -5.88
CA LYS A 89 1.77 10.53 -6.24
C LYS A 89 0.40 11.15 -6.58
N HIS A 90 -0.51 10.37 -7.12
CA HIS A 90 -1.85 10.80 -7.49
C HIS A 90 -2.85 10.49 -6.36
N SER A 91 -3.51 11.51 -5.83
CA SER A 91 -4.47 11.35 -4.72
C SER A 91 -5.64 10.41 -5.07
N GLU A 92 -6.07 10.41 -6.33
CA GLU A 92 -7.13 9.52 -6.83
C GLU A 92 -6.73 8.03 -6.72
N ILE A 93 -5.45 7.71 -6.97
CA ILE A 93 -4.95 6.33 -6.91
C ILE A 93 -4.90 5.81 -5.47
N ALA A 94 -4.66 6.70 -4.51
CA ALA A 94 -4.66 6.33 -3.10
C ALA A 94 -6.00 5.74 -2.64
N GLU A 95 -7.13 6.21 -3.20
CA GLU A 95 -8.46 5.68 -2.92
C GLU A 95 -8.64 4.24 -3.43
N HIS A 96 -7.96 3.88 -4.52
CA HIS A 96 -8.01 2.54 -5.11
C HIS A 96 -7.02 1.55 -4.48
N SER A 97 -6.16 1.98 -3.56
CA SER A 97 -5.20 1.10 -2.87
C SER A 97 -5.84 0.17 -1.81
N GLN A 98 -7.14 0.30 -1.55
CA GLN A 98 -7.86 -0.61 -0.66
C GLN A 98 -7.83 -2.03 -1.21
N GLY A 99 -7.44 -3.00 -0.37
CA GLY A 99 -7.27 -4.39 -0.78
C GLY A 99 -6.06 -4.66 -1.69
N LEU A 100 -5.06 -3.78 -1.70
CA LEU A 100 -3.76 -4.01 -2.33
C LEU A 100 -2.88 -4.92 -1.48
N TYR A 101 -3.02 -4.85 -0.18
CA TYR A 101 -2.24 -5.63 0.77
C TYR A 101 -3.07 -6.08 1.97
N GLU A 102 -2.65 -7.16 2.59
CA GLU A 102 -3.16 -7.66 3.85
C GLU A 102 -2.02 -7.78 4.86
N ILE A 103 -2.24 -7.42 6.12
CA ILE A 103 -1.28 -7.57 7.22
C ILE A 103 -1.99 -8.17 8.42
N LYS A 104 -1.49 -9.31 8.89
CA LYS A 104 -2.07 -10.08 10.00
C LYS A 104 -1.37 -9.75 11.32
N PHE A 105 -1.67 -8.56 11.89
CA PHE A 105 -1.01 -8.05 13.09
C PHE A 105 -1.22 -8.89 14.36
N ASP A 106 -2.31 -9.64 14.41
CA ASP A 106 -2.67 -10.48 15.56
C ASP A 106 -1.96 -11.85 15.52
N GLU A 107 -1.25 -12.16 14.43
CA GLU A 107 -0.51 -13.41 14.29
C GLU A 107 0.93 -13.29 14.78
N GLN A 108 1.57 -14.43 15.01
CA GLN A 108 2.96 -14.44 15.39
C GLN A 108 3.87 -13.91 14.28
N TYR A 109 4.87 -13.12 14.68
CA TYR A 109 5.80 -12.47 13.77
C TYR A 109 6.84 -13.45 13.25
N ILE A 110 7.18 -13.33 11.99
CA ILE A 110 8.14 -14.15 11.26
C ILE A 110 9.44 -13.36 11.11
N GLU A 111 10.58 -14.02 11.26
CA GLU A 111 11.90 -13.42 11.03
C GLU A 111 12.25 -13.48 9.55
N ILE A 112 12.44 -12.32 8.94
CA ILE A 112 12.83 -12.18 7.53
C ILE A 112 14.08 -11.30 7.39
N ASN A 113 14.72 -11.32 6.22
CA ASN A 113 15.80 -10.40 5.92
C ASN A 113 15.22 -8.98 5.79
N GLN A 114 15.94 -7.97 6.25
CA GLN A 114 15.52 -6.57 6.17
C GLN A 114 15.17 -6.11 4.74
N LYS A 115 15.85 -6.63 3.72
CA LYS A 115 15.53 -6.36 2.31
C LYS A 115 14.13 -6.86 1.90
N GLN A 116 13.58 -7.82 2.63
CA GLN A 116 12.28 -8.44 2.39
C GLN A 116 11.14 -7.71 3.12
N ASP A 117 11.45 -6.69 3.93
CA ASP A 117 10.45 -5.90 4.67
C ASP A 117 9.73 -4.90 3.76
N LEU A 118 8.70 -5.36 3.09
CA LEU A 118 7.86 -4.56 2.20
C LEU A 118 6.80 -3.74 2.94
N ILE A 119 6.46 -4.12 4.17
CA ILE A 119 5.35 -3.53 4.92
C ILE A 119 5.68 -2.15 5.47
N THR A 120 6.88 -1.99 6.00
CA THR A 120 7.22 -0.75 6.71
C THR A 120 7.06 0.50 5.85
N PRO A 121 7.63 0.59 4.64
CA PRO A 121 7.43 1.75 3.77
C PRO A 121 5.96 1.94 3.37
N LEU A 122 5.24 0.83 3.15
CA LEU A 122 3.84 0.84 2.74
C LEU A 122 2.94 1.44 3.83
N LEU A 123 3.12 1.02 5.07
CA LEU A 123 2.41 1.60 6.21
C LEU A 123 2.71 3.08 6.38
N MET A 124 3.97 3.47 6.22
CA MET A 124 4.38 4.86 6.38
C MET A 124 3.78 5.78 5.33
N ILE A 125 3.78 5.37 4.07
CA ILE A 125 3.21 6.20 3.01
C ILE A 125 1.69 6.33 3.16
N ARG A 126 1.00 5.22 3.46
CA ARG A 126 -0.45 5.25 3.72
C ARG A 126 -0.76 6.16 4.91
N TYR A 127 0.01 6.05 5.99
CA TYR A 127 -0.12 6.92 7.14
C TYR A 127 0.03 8.40 6.77
N LEU A 128 1.08 8.78 6.04
CA LEU A 128 1.29 10.16 5.64
C LEU A 128 0.19 10.70 4.72
N GLN A 129 -0.38 9.88 3.85
CA GLN A 129 -1.49 10.27 2.99
C GLN A 129 -2.76 10.55 3.79
N VAL A 130 -3.12 9.63 4.70
CA VAL A 130 -4.27 9.80 5.57
C VAL A 130 -4.04 11.01 6.50
N LEU A 131 -2.83 11.14 7.05
CA LEU A 131 -2.47 12.26 7.89
C LEU A 131 -2.56 13.61 7.14
N LYS A 132 -2.17 13.65 5.87
CA LYS A 132 -2.34 14.84 5.02
C LYS A 132 -3.81 15.25 4.92
N SER A 133 -4.72 14.29 4.78
CA SER A 133 -6.16 14.57 4.76
C SER A 133 -6.67 15.10 6.10
N VAL A 134 -6.18 14.55 7.21
CA VAL A 134 -6.45 15.05 8.58
C VAL A 134 -5.95 16.48 8.74
N VAL A 135 -4.71 16.75 8.35
CA VAL A 135 -4.10 18.10 8.48
C VAL A 135 -4.82 19.13 7.61
N ARG A 136 -5.25 18.77 6.40
CA ARG A 136 -6.06 19.65 5.54
C ARG A 136 -7.38 20.10 6.17
N LYS A 137 -8.03 19.20 6.93
CA LYS A 137 -9.27 19.49 7.67
C LYS A 137 -9.01 20.23 9.00
N GLY A 138 -7.75 20.30 9.42
CA GLY A 138 -7.31 20.83 10.69
C GLY A 138 -7.29 19.76 11.79
N LEU A 139 -6.30 19.84 12.69
CA LEU A 139 -6.21 18.93 13.83
C LEU A 139 -7.41 19.07 14.76
N LYS A 140 -7.92 17.93 15.24
CA LYS A 140 -8.99 17.89 16.22
C LYS A 140 -8.58 18.64 17.49
N LYS A 141 -9.40 19.59 17.90
CA LYS A 141 -9.28 20.27 19.19
C LYS A 141 -10.19 19.60 20.22
N SER A 142 -9.69 19.42 21.40
CA SER A 142 -10.44 18.86 22.53
C SER A 142 -9.98 19.46 23.86
N TYR A 143 -10.77 19.23 24.91
CA TYR A 143 -10.34 19.57 26.25
C TYR A 143 -9.37 18.50 26.76
N TYR A 144 -8.22 18.94 27.26
CA TYR A 144 -7.23 18.08 27.91
C TYR A 144 -6.71 18.72 29.19
N ARG A 145 -6.29 17.87 30.12
CA ARG A 145 -5.79 18.32 31.43
C ARG A 145 -4.32 18.68 31.36
N VAL A 146 -4.01 19.86 31.89
CA VAL A 146 -2.66 20.36 32.00
C VAL A 146 -2.30 20.55 33.46
N GLU A 147 -1.13 20.05 33.86
CA GLU A 147 -0.51 20.37 35.14
C GLU A 147 0.58 21.39 34.89
N GLN A 148 0.43 22.60 35.47
CA GLN A 148 1.35 23.70 35.24
C GLN A 148 1.70 24.38 36.55
N ASN A 149 2.99 24.74 36.68
CA ASN A 149 3.46 25.53 37.78
C ASN A 149 3.32 27.04 37.47
N LEU A 150 2.28 27.67 37.98
CA LEU A 150 1.89 29.03 37.68
C LEU A 150 2.52 30.00 38.68
N SER A 151 3.02 31.16 38.19
CA SER A 151 3.55 32.24 39.02
C SER A 151 2.45 33.25 39.29
N SER A 152 2.18 33.49 40.58
CA SER A 152 1.19 34.50 41.06
C SER A 152 -0.21 34.37 40.45
N LYS A 153 -0.57 33.14 40.01
CA LYS A 153 -1.87 32.82 39.42
C LYS A 153 -2.35 31.45 39.91
N ILE A 154 -3.65 31.34 40.05
CA ILE A 154 -4.33 30.06 40.32
C ILE A 154 -5.32 29.83 39.19
N LYS A 155 -5.31 28.61 38.63
CA LYS A 155 -6.23 28.18 37.59
C LYS A 155 -6.65 26.74 37.84
N GLY A 156 -7.95 26.47 37.91
CA GLY A 156 -8.49 25.15 38.18
C GLY A 156 -8.14 24.63 39.59
N LYS A 157 -7.80 23.34 39.70
CA LYS A 157 -7.54 22.66 40.97
C LYS A 157 -6.09 22.82 41.40
N VAL A 158 -5.84 23.37 42.60
CA VAL A 158 -4.50 23.44 43.20
C VAL A 158 -4.06 22.06 43.68
N LEU A 159 -2.87 21.63 43.25
CA LEU A 159 -2.23 20.40 43.71
C LEU A 159 -1.36 20.70 44.94
N VAL A 160 -2.01 20.78 46.13
CA VAL A 160 -1.40 21.26 47.39
C VAL A 160 -0.11 20.48 47.72
N SER A 161 -0.13 19.14 47.71
CA SER A 161 1.02 18.34 48.07
C SER A 161 2.22 18.57 47.13
N LYS A 162 1.97 18.75 45.82
CA LYS A 162 3.02 19.04 44.85
C LYS A 162 3.52 20.49 45.02
N THR A 163 2.63 21.43 45.27
CA THR A 163 2.97 22.83 45.51
C THR A 163 3.87 22.97 46.75
N LEU A 164 3.53 22.29 47.85
CA LEU A 164 4.37 22.28 49.06
C LEU A 164 5.78 21.73 48.77
N LYS A 165 5.85 20.54 48.16
CA LYS A 165 7.13 19.86 47.89
C LYS A 165 8.00 20.59 46.86
N GLN A 166 7.44 21.15 45.82
CA GLN A 166 8.20 21.70 44.70
C GLN A 166 8.40 23.22 44.78
N ASN A 167 7.53 23.92 45.47
CA ASN A 167 7.58 25.38 45.59
C ASN A 167 7.87 25.86 46.99
N ILE A 168 7.02 25.56 47.98
CA ILE A 168 7.15 26.13 49.33
C ILE A 168 8.46 25.69 50.00
N LEU A 169 8.77 24.39 50.02
CA LEU A 169 10.01 23.85 50.58
C LEU A 169 11.27 24.31 49.84
N LYS A 170 11.11 24.82 48.60
CA LYS A 170 12.21 25.40 47.82
C LYS A 170 12.22 26.92 47.80
N ASN A 171 11.55 27.52 48.78
CA ASN A 171 11.48 28.98 48.96
C ASN A 171 10.93 29.74 47.73
N ARG A 172 9.88 29.16 47.06
CA ARG A 172 9.20 29.76 45.91
C ARG A 172 7.71 29.96 46.22
N PRO A 173 7.33 30.81 47.19
CA PRO A 173 5.93 30.92 47.64
C PRO A 173 4.99 31.54 46.62
N ASN A 174 5.53 32.25 45.63
CA ASN A 174 4.77 32.86 44.54
C ASN A 174 4.38 31.87 43.41
N LYS A 175 4.74 30.58 43.52
CA LYS A 175 4.41 29.56 42.54
C LYS A 175 3.44 28.53 43.08
N THR A 176 2.43 28.19 42.27
CA THR A 176 1.38 27.22 42.59
C THR A 176 1.19 26.21 41.47
N ILE A 177 1.26 24.93 41.79
CA ILE A 177 0.99 23.88 40.82
C ILE A 177 -0.51 23.66 40.73
N CYS A 178 -1.05 23.92 39.54
CA CYS A 178 -2.47 23.79 39.23
C CYS A 178 -2.74 22.73 38.17
N ASN A 179 -3.88 22.06 38.30
CA ASN A 179 -4.41 21.16 37.28
C ASN A 179 -5.72 21.77 36.75
N PHE A 180 -5.76 22.01 35.45
CA PHE A 180 -6.90 22.61 34.76
C PHE A 180 -7.07 22.07 33.35
N GLU A 181 -8.21 22.29 32.78
CA GLU A 181 -8.49 21.90 31.39
C GLU A 181 -8.23 23.04 30.43
N VAL A 182 -7.60 22.70 29.29
CA VAL A 182 -7.33 23.62 28.18
C VAL A 182 -7.97 23.04 26.93
N TYR A 183 -8.59 23.91 26.15
CA TYR A 183 -9.11 23.55 24.82
C TYR A 183 -8.05 23.83 23.77
N GLY A 184 -7.59 22.83 23.07
CA GLY A 184 -6.53 22.96 22.06
C GLY A 184 -6.20 21.67 21.35
N VAL A 185 -5.08 21.67 20.64
CA VAL A 185 -4.62 20.54 19.80
C VAL A 185 -3.75 19.53 20.54
N ASP A 186 -3.31 19.81 21.78
CA ASP A 186 -2.39 18.94 22.53
C ASP A 186 -3.10 17.74 23.19
N SER A 187 -4.04 17.13 22.45
CA SER A 187 -4.77 15.95 22.86
C SER A 187 -3.96 14.67 22.72
N ILE A 188 -4.38 13.60 23.40
CA ILE A 188 -3.71 12.30 23.33
C ILE A 188 -3.70 11.74 21.90
N GLU A 189 -4.78 11.95 21.15
CA GLU A 189 -4.89 11.52 19.75
C GLU A 189 -3.80 12.17 18.90
N ASN A 190 -3.62 13.48 19.02
CA ASN A 190 -2.62 14.21 18.26
C ASN A 190 -1.18 13.88 18.70
N LYS A 191 -0.96 13.55 19.97
CA LYS A 191 0.35 13.05 20.45
C LYS A 191 0.71 11.70 19.84
N ILE A 192 -0.26 10.80 19.70
CA ILE A 192 -0.08 9.51 19.03
C ILE A 192 0.30 9.74 17.56
N LEU A 193 -0.46 10.57 16.85
CA LEU A 193 -0.15 10.91 15.45
C LEU A 193 1.24 11.54 15.31
N LYS A 194 1.59 12.50 16.18
CA LYS A 194 2.93 13.11 16.18
C LYS A 194 4.04 12.09 16.41
N SER A 195 3.83 11.16 17.34
CA SER A 195 4.81 10.11 17.62
C SER A 195 5.07 9.23 16.40
N ALA A 196 4.01 8.76 15.72
CA ALA A 196 4.16 8.01 14.49
C ALA A 196 4.87 8.82 13.39
N LEU A 197 4.56 10.11 13.26
CA LEU A 197 5.23 11.01 12.31
C LEU A 197 6.74 11.10 12.56
N LYS A 198 7.17 11.13 13.81
CA LYS A 198 8.60 11.10 14.18
C LYS A 198 9.27 9.79 13.78
N PHE A 199 8.59 8.65 13.93
CA PHE A 199 9.13 7.37 13.45
C PHE A 199 9.32 7.37 11.95
N VAL A 200 8.36 7.91 11.19
CA VAL A 200 8.49 8.06 9.74
C VAL A 200 9.69 8.96 9.39
N GLU A 201 9.84 10.09 10.06
CA GLU A 201 10.99 10.99 9.87
C GLU A 201 12.33 10.29 10.13
N PHE A 202 12.42 9.55 11.23
CA PHE A 202 13.61 8.78 11.58
C PHE A 202 13.94 7.69 10.55
N TYR A 203 12.92 6.97 10.06
CA TYR A 203 13.08 5.96 9.03
C TYR A 203 13.65 6.55 7.73
N LEU A 204 13.18 7.73 7.31
CA LEU A 204 13.64 8.39 6.10
C LEU A 204 15.09 8.84 6.16
N VAL A 205 15.57 9.25 7.33
CA VAL A 205 16.99 9.58 7.54
C VAL A 205 17.87 8.37 7.25
N LYS A 206 17.40 7.18 7.62
CA LYS A 206 18.13 5.92 7.42
C LYS A 206 18.02 5.39 5.98
N TYR A 207 16.85 5.56 5.34
CA TYR A 207 16.54 5.01 4.02
C TYR A 207 16.32 6.13 2.99
N ARG A 208 17.39 6.84 2.65
CA ARG A 208 17.37 8.02 1.76
C ARG A 208 16.80 7.76 0.37
N GLN A 209 16.85 6.52 -0.11
CA GLN A 209 16.27 6.12 -1.40
C GLN A 209 14.76 6.38 -1.51
N PHE A 210 14.06 6.53 -0.38
CA PHE A 210 12.62 6.80 -0.34
C PHE A 210 12.30 8.28 -0.07
N SER A 211 13.31 9.14 0.11
CA SER A 211 13.13 10.53 0.53
C SER A 211 12.21 11.33 -0.40
N ASP A 212 12.37 11.18 -1.71
CA ASP A 212 11.67 12.01 -2.70
C ASP A 212 10.14 11.83 -2.66
N CYS A 213 9.68 10.65 -2.28
CA CYS A 213 8.25 10.34 -2.17
C CYS A 213 7.64 10.81 -0.85
N PHE A 214 8.41 10.73 0.24
CA PHE A 214 7.91 11.02 1.58
C PHE A 214 8.09 12.49 1.98
N LEU A 215 9.20 13.13 1.55
CA LEU A 215 9.52 14.51 1.96
C LEU A 215 8.39 15.52 1.70
N PRO A 216 7.71 15.51 0.53
CA PRO A 216 6.60 16.44 0.30
C PRO A 216 5.44 16.26 1.28
N LEU A 217 5.10 14.99 1.60
CA LEU A 217 4.04 14.67 2.55
C LEU A 217 4.44 15.02 3.98
N LEU A 218 5.66 14.68 4.36
CA LEU A 218 6.20 14.98 5.68
C LEU A 218 6.27 16.49 5.93
N SER A 219 6.80 17.24 4.96
CA SER A 219 6.93 18.70 5.05
C SER A 219 5.56 19.39 5.14
N PHE A 220 4.53 18.83 4.51
CA PHE A 220 3.17 19.33 4.63
C PHE A 220 2.56 19.05 6.01
N CYS A 221 2.78 17.85 6.55
CA CYS A 221 2.13 17.43 7.80
C CYS A 221 2.81 18.00 9.05
N LYS A 222 4.15 18.07 9.08
CA LYS A 222 4.95 18.39 10.26
C LYS A 222 4.58 19.71 10.95
N PRO A 223 4.36 20.83 10.24
CA PRO A 223 4.03 22.11 10.85
C PRO A 223 2.75 22.09 11.70
N ALA A 224 1.75 21.28 11.33
CA ALA A 224 0.49 21.18 12.05
C ALA A 224 0.66 20.68 13.50
N PHE A 225 1.76 19.97 13.80
CA PHE A 225 2.03 19.37 15.09
C PHE A 225 2.99 20.18 15.99
N TYR A 226 3.33 21.43 15.65
CA TYR A 226 4.25 22.24 16.46
C TYR A 226 3.73 22.49 17.88
N GLU A 227 2.42 22.72 18.03
CA GLU A 227 1.78 22.97 19.33
C GLU A 227 1.46 21.67 20.11
N VAL A 228 1.71 20.50 19.55
CA VAL A 228 1.49 19.21 20.21
C VAL A 228 2.75 18.81 20.95
N ASP A 229 2.63 18.50 22.26
CA ASP A 229 3.75 18.10 23.10
C ASP A 229 4.28 16.70 22.75
N ASP A 230 5.56 16.49 23.04
CA ASP A 230 6.30 15.24 22.78
C ASP A 230 6.30 14.28 23.98
N SER A 231 5.41 14.50 24.95
CA SER A 231 5.35 13.65 26.14
C SER A 231 5.02 12.19 25.81
N SER A 232 5.62 11.28 26.55
CA SER A 232 5.31 9.84 26.47
C SER A 232 3.84 9.58 26.83
N PHE A 233 3.22 8.65 26.14
CA PHE A 233 1.86 8.19 26.41
C PHE A 233 1.80 6.66 26.47
N ASP A 234 0.77 6.13 27.13
CA ASP A 234 0.51 4.70 27.19
C ASP A 234 -0.28 4.29 25.92
N LEU A 235 0.28 3.36 25.14
CA LEU A 235 -0.37 2.80 23.94
C LEU A 235 -1.74 2.16 24.23
N ASN A 236 -1.94 1.66 25.44
CA ASN A 236 -3.23 1.08 25.84
C ASN A 236 -4.37 2.11 25.83
N LEU A 237 -4.04 3.41 25.85
CA LEU A 237 -5.03 4.47 25.76
C LEU A 237 -5.68 4.55 24.37
N ILE A 238 -5.00 4.09 23.32
CA ILE A 238 -5.52 4.12 21.93
C ILE A 238 -6.85 3.38 21.85
N LYS A 239 -6.93 2.20 22.46
CA LYS A 239 -8.17 1.37 22.48
C LYS A 239 -9.34 2.03 23.19
N LYS A 240 -9.08 3.03 24.04
CA LYS A 240 -10.11 3.76 24.81
C LYS A 240 -10.59 5.04 24.12
N ILE A 241 -9.94 5.44 23.04
CA ILE A 241 -10.28 6.65 22.31
C ILE A 241 -11.60 6.43 21.55
N LYS A 242 -12.64 7.17 21.95
CA LYS A 242 -13.91 7.23 21.22
C LYS A 242 -13.81 8.29 20.12
N ILE A 243 -13.83 7.84 18.88
CA ILE A 243 -13.79 8.72 17.71
C ILE A 243 -15.22 8.90 17.21
N ASN A 244 -15.64 10.16 17.04
CA ASN A 244 -16.92 10.48 16.44
C ASN A 244 -16.90 10.15 14.94
N ALA A 245 -18.02 9.69 14.38
CA ALA A 245 -18.18 9.36 12.96
C ALA A 245 -17.78 10.51 12.00
N PHE A 246 -17.87 11.75 12.45
CA PHE A 246 -17.41 12.94 11.68
C PHE A 246 -15.90 12.98 11.43
N PHE A 247 -15.11 12.19 12.16
CA PHE A 247 -13.66 12.14 12.06
C PHE A 247 -13.17 10.76 11.56
N LYS A 248 -13.78 10.25 10.49
CA LYS A 248 -13.46 8.92 9.95
C LYS A 248 -11.96 8.77 9.62
N GLU A 249 -11.36 9.79 9.02
CA GLU A 249 -9.92 9.79 8.67
C GLU A 249 -9.03 9.77 9.93
N TYR A 250 -9.49 10.36 11.05
CA TYR A 250 -8.77 10.27 12.32
C TYR A 250 -8.65 8.85 12.84
N LYS A 251 -9.72 8.05 12.69
CA LYS A 251 -9.70 6.65 13.09
C LYS A 251 -8.64 5.89 12.31
N GLU A 252 -8.68 6.00 10.98
CA GLU A 252 -7.70 5.34 10.11
C GLU A 252 -6.26 5.82 10.40
N ALA A 253 -6.06 7.13 10.60
CA ALA A 253 -4.74 7.68 10.95
C ALA A 253 -4.22 7.13 12.29
N LEU A 254 -5.09 6.97 13.29
CA LEU A 254 -4.72 6.44 14.60
C LEU A 254 -4.43 4.93 14.53
N ASP A 255 -5.21 4.17 13.80
CA ASP A 255 -4.99 2.74 13.59
C ASP A 255 -3.62 2.51 12.92
N LEU A 256 -3.31 3.28 11.86
CA LEU A 256 -2.00 3.23 11.19
C LEU A 256 -0.86 3.71 12.10
N ALA A 257 -1.08 4.76 12.88
CA ALA A 257 -0.10 5.26 13.85
C ALA A 257 0.21 4.20 14.93
N GLU A 258 -0.81 3.51 15.45
CA GLU A 258 -0.64 2.41 16.40
C GLU A 258 0.21 1.30 15.79
N MET A 259 -0.07 0.91 14.55
CA MET A 259 0.68 -0.11 13.82
C MET A 259 2.17 0.27 13.69
N ILE A 260 2.43 1.52 13.27
CA ILE A 260 3.79 2.04 13.14
C ILE A 260 4.51 2.05 14.50
N ILE A 261 3.88 2.57 15.54
CA ILE A 261 4.49 2.68 16.88
C ILE A 261 4.76 1.29 17.46
N LYS A 262 3.83 0.35 17.37
CA LYS A 262 4.04 -1.04 17.82
C LYS A 262 5.22 -1.68 17.10
N ARG A 263 5.29 -1.52 15.78
CA ARG A 263 6.37 -2.09 14.98
C ARG A 263 7.73 -1.53 15.36
N PHE A 264 7.83 -0.23 15.57
CA PHE A 264 9.09 0.46 15.92
C PHE A 264 9.38 0.50 17.41
N GLY A 265 8.37 0.47 18.28
CA GLY A 265 8.57 0.45 19.73
C GLY A 265 9.35 -0.77 20.21
N TYR A 266 9.25 -1.89 19.48
CA TYR A 266 10.09 -3.06 19.70
C TYR A 266 11.46 -3.00 19.00
N ASN A 267 11.60 -2.17 17.93
CA ASN A 267 12.72 -2.24 17.00
C ASN A 267 13.70 -1.06 17.05
N ILE A 268 13.47 0.00 17.85
CA ILE A 268 14.40 1.16 17.91
C ILE A 268 15.84 0.72 18.29
N ARG A 269 15.98 -0.35 19.08
CA ARG A 269 17.28 -0.96 19.42
C ARG A 269 17.77 -2.00 18.41
N GLU A 270 16.95 -2.39 17.43
CA GLU A 270 17.20 -3.50 16.50
C GLU A 270 17.33 -3.08 15.04
N MET A 271 17.26 -1.79 14.72
CA MET A 271 17.32 -1.28 13.34
C MET A 271 18.63 -1.56 12.59
N ASP A 272 19.67 -2.02 13.29
CA ASP A 272 20.96 -2.39 12.68
C ASP A 272 21.08 -3.90 12.40
N LYS A 273 20.06 -4.68 12.74
CA LYS A 273 20.09 -6.13 12.49
C LYS A 273 19.70 -6.41 11.02
N LYS A 274 20.46 -7.33 10.40
CA LYS A 274 20.17 -7.86 9.05
C LYS A 274 18.83 -8.62 8.99
N VAL A 275 18.24 -8.95 10.12
CA VAL A 275 17.00 -9.72 10.27
C VAL A 275 15.99 -8.89 11.05
N VAL A 276 14.77 -8.80 10.53
CA VAL A 276 13.65 -8.10 11.13
C VAL A 276 12.49 -9.06 11.38
N ARG A 277 11.67 -8.76 12.39
CA ARG A 277 10.44 -9.48 12.68
C ARG A 277 9.26 -8.75 12.10
N VAL A 278 8.48 -9.43 11.25
CA VAL A 278 7.30 -8.88 10.59
C VAL A 278 6.07 -9.72 10.89
N PRO A 279 4.88 -9.11 10.99
CA PRO A 279 3.65 -9.87 10.96
C PRO A 279 3.49 -10.54 9.60
N PRO A 280 2.79 -11.67 9.48
CA PRO A 280 2.44 -12.23 8.18
C PRO A 280 1.74 -11.20 7.30
N PHE A 281 2.06 -11.18 6.00
CA PHE A 281 1.50 -10.23 5.06
C PHE A 281 1.47 -10.74 3.62
N TRP A 282 0.57 -10.19 2.83
CA TRP A 282 0.46 -10.42 1.40
C TRP A 282 0.24 -9.13 0.63
N ILE A 283 0.77 -9.06 -0.58
CA ILE A 283 0.59 -7.97 -1.53
C ILE A 283 0.10 -8.57 -2.85
N ASP A 284 -0.98 -8.02 -3.40
CA ASP A 284 -1.55 -8.38 -4.69
C ASP A 284 -0.73 -7.73 -5.81
N MET A 285 0.08 -8.52 -6.52
CA MET A 285 0.99 -8.01 -7.54
C MET A 285 0.30 -7.57 -8.84
N PRO A 286 -0.71 -8.28 -9.39
CA PRO A 286 -1.54 -7.77 -10.47
C PRO A 286 -2.14 -6.41 -10.18
N LYS A 287 -2.72 -6.24 -9.01
CA LYS A 287 -3.30 -4.96 -8.58
C LYS A 287 -2.23 -3.87 -8.40
N LEU A 288 -1.08 -4.19 -7.86
CA LEU A 288 0.03 -3.25 -7.76
C LEU A 288 0.49 -2.79 -9.15
N PHE A 289 0.59 -3.71 -10.10
CA PHE A 289 0.97 -3.41 -11.48
C PHE A 289 -0.08 -2.52 -12.18
N GLU A 290 -1.36 -2.85 -12.03
CA GLU A 290 -2.48 -2.06 -12.55
C GLU A 290 -2.42 -0.60 -12.03
N LEU A 291 -2.24 -0.41 -10.73
CA LEU A 291 -2.12 0.92 -10.12
C LEU A 291 -0.85 1.66 -10.57
N TYR A 292 0.27 0.95 -10.76
CA TYR A 292 1.49 1.53 -11.29
C TYR A 292 1.29 2.07 -12.71
N VAL A 293 0.66 1.27 -13.58
CA VAL A 293 0.33 1.67 -14.95
C VAL A 293 -0.66 2.85 -14.93
N LEU A 294 -1.65 2.85 -14.02
CA LEU A 294 -2.55 3.99 -13.82
C LEU A 294 -1.76 5.28 -13.55
N GLY A 295 -0.76 5.21 -12.66
CA GLY A 295 0.10 6.36 -12.36
C GLY A 295 0.80 6.90 -13.60
N LEU A 296 1.41 6.03 -14.39
CA LEU A 296 2.10 6.39 -15.64
C LEU A 296 1.14 6.98 -16.68
N LEU A 297 -0.01 6.36 -16.87
CA LEU A 297 -1.03 6.84 -17.81
C LEU A 297 -1.60 8.21 -17.36
N LYS A 298 -1.80 8.42 -16.07
CA LYS A 298 -2.25 9.72 -15.54
C LYS A 298 -1.18 10.81 -15.69
N GLU A 299 0.11 10.49 -15.56
CA GLU A 299 1.19 11.44 -15.85
C GLU A 299 1.20 11.85 -17.32
N GLN A 300 0.88 10.95 -18.25
CA GLN A 300 0.92 11.21 -19.69
C GLN A 300 -0.39 11.83 -20.23
N TYR A 301 -1.54 11.36 -19.77
CA TYR A 301 -2.87 11.70 -20.34
C TYR A 301 -3.79 12.45 -19.38
N GLY A 302 -3.44 12.56 -18.09
CA GLY A 302 -4.22 13.29 -17.09
C GLY A 302 -5.65 12.75 -16.91
N SER A 303 -6.62 13.65 -17.00
CA SER A 303 -8.06 13.34 -16.86
C SER A 303 -8.66 12.55 -18.03
N LYS A 304 -7.91 12.36 -19.13
CA LYS A 304 -8.34 11.59 -20.31
C LYS A 304 -8.32 10.07 -20.07
N ILE A 305 -7.75 9.61 -18.96
CA ILE A 305 -7.78 8.22 -18.51
C ILE A 305 -8.89 8.04 -17.48
N GLN A 306 -9.82 7.12 -17.76
CA GLN A 306 -10.81 6.63 -16.81
C GLN A 306 -10.35 5.26 -16.28
N PHE A 307 -10.37 5.10 -14.97
CA PHE A 307 -9.98 3.87 -14.28
C PHE A 307 -11.20 3.03 -13.94
N GLN A 308 -11.13 1.70 -14.15
CA GLN A 308 -12.17 0.71 -13.80
C GLN A 308 -13.57 1.14 -14.24
N ALA A 309 -13.74 1.33 -15.52
CA ALA A 309 -15.00 1.80 -16.10
C ALA A 309 -16.02 0.66 -16.17
N LYS A 310 -17.00 0.63 -15.26
CA LYS A 310 -18.00 -0.43 -15.17
C LYS A 310 -18.85 -0.59 -16.41
N GLY A 311 -18.72 -1.72 -17.07
CA GLY A 311 -19.52 -2.18 -18.20
C GLY A 311 -20.79 -2.91 -17.77
N ASN A 312 -21.38 -3.69 -18.69
CA ASN A 312 -22.48 -4.60 -18.42
C ASN A 312 -21.96 -5.96 -17.90
N TYR A 313 -20.83 -6.43 -18.44
CA TYR A 313 -20.24 -7.73 -18.12
C TYR A 313 -18.75 -7.58 -17.81
N GLY A 314 -18.39 -6.79 -16.82
CA GLY A 314 -17.03 -6.59 -16.37
C GLY A 314 -16.56 -5.14 -16.47
N GLU A 315 -15.29 -4.95 -16.16
CA GLU A 315 -14.65 -3.65 -16.05
C GLU A 315 -13.27 -3.73 -16.73
N PRO A 316 -13.03 -2.98 -17.83
CA PRO A 316 -11.66 -2.80 -18.33
C PRO A 316 -10.86 -1.98 -17.32
N ASP A 317 -9.56 -2.24 -17.23
CA ASP A 317 -8.69 -1.49 -16.31
C ASP A 317 -8.70 0.00 -16.63
N PHE A 318 -8.61 0.35 -17.93
CA PHE A 318 -8.63 1.76 -18.34
C PHE A 318 -9.41 2.00 -19.64
N LEU A 319 -9.97 3.21 -19.73
CA LEU A 319 -10.41 3.79 -21.00
C LEU A 319 -9.59 5.05 -21.27
N LEU A 320 -8.98 5.13 -22.44
CA LEU A 320 -8.37 6.37 -22.95
C LEU A 320 -9.38 7.07 -23.84
N ILE A 321 -9.67 8.34 -23.56
CA ILE A 321 -10.64 9.16 -24.28
C ILE A 321 -9.99 10.50 -24.61
N THR A 322 -9.51 10.63 -25.83
CA THR A 322 -9.00 11.89 -26.38
C THR A 322 -9.84 12.30 -27.58
N GLU A 323 -9.57 13.46 -28.16
CA GLU A 323 -10.21 13.90 -29.41
C GLU A 323 -9.83 12.99 -30.58
N SER A 324 -8.60 12.49 -30.61
CA SER A 324 -8.04 11.67 -31.70
C SER A 324 -8.06 10.17 -31.45
N GLU A 325 -8.13 9.75 -30.17
CA GLU A 325 -7.98 8.34 -29.80
C GLU A 325 -9.00 7.92 -28.75
N LYS A 326 -9.61 6.78 -28.97
CA LYS A 326 -10.51 6.11 -28.04
C LYS A 326 -10.10 4.66 -27.94
N MET A 327 -9.72 4.20 -26.76
CA MET A 327 -9.08 2.90 -26.58
C MET A 327 -9.55 2.21 -25.30
N VAL A 328 -9.73 0.89 -25.40
CA VAL A 328 -9.91 0.00 -24.24
C VAL A 328 -8.56 -0.61 -23.89
N ILE A 329 -8.13 -0.44 -22.65
CA ILE A 329 -6.82 -0.85 -22.16
C ILE A 329 -6.98 -1.80 -20.98
N ASP A 330 -6.20 -2.87 -20.98
CA ASP A 330 -6.17 -3.85 -19.91
C ASP A 330 -4.73 -4.23 -19.59
N THR A 331 -4.42 -4.37 -18.30
CA THR A 331 -3.09 -4.73 -17.83
C THR A 331 -2.98 -6.24 -17.61
N LYS A 332 -1.87 -6.80 -18.01
CA LYS A 332 -1.59 -8.23 -17.80
C LYS A 332 -0.24 -8.42 -17.13
N TYR A 333 -0.24 -8.71 -15.84
CA TYR A 333 0.96 -9.02 -15.07
C TYR A 333 1.49 -10.42 -15.42
N LYS A 334 1.92 -10.59 -16.69
CA LYS A 334 2.35 -11.87 -17.26
C LYS A 334 3.59 -11.67 -18.14
N ARG A 335 4.62 -12.55 -18.00
CA ARG A 335 5.81 -12.55 -18.85
C ARG A 335 5.55 -13.04 -20.27
N ILE A 336 4.45 -13.71 -20.51
CA ILE A 336 4.10 -14.34 -21.79
C ILE A 336 4.14 -13.38 -22.98
N TYR A 337 4.02 -12.08 -22.72
CA TYR A 337 4.04 -11.06 -23.77
C TYR A 337 5.44 -10.52 -24.11
N GLN A 338 6.48 -10.89 -23.34
CA GLN A 338 7.85 -10.39 -23.53
C GLN A 338 8.58 -10.99 -24.75
N ASN A 339 8.35 -12.28 -25.06
CA ASN A 339 9.05 -12.98 -26.12
C ASN A 339 8.25 -13.04 -27.42
N ASN A 340 8.84 -12.50 -28.52
CA ASN A 340 8.19 -12.49 -29.83
C ASN A 340 8.30 -13.85 -30.56
N ASP A 341 9.30 -14.70 -30.28
CA ASP A 341 9.64 -15.82 -31.16
C ASP A 341 9.01 -17.16 -30.77
N GLU A 342 8.80 -17.46 -29.49
CA GLU A 342 8.23 -18.74 -29.08
C GLU A 342 6.72 -18.69 -28.77
N TYR A 343 6.16 -17.49 -28.54
CA TYR A 343 4.79 -17.29 -28.09
C TYR A 343 3.88 -16.60 -29.11
N GLN A 344 4.35 -16.33 -30.32
CA GLN A 344 3.51 -15.75 -31.39
C GLN A 344 2.22 -16.57 -31.66
N ASN A 345 2.20 -17.83 -31.28
CA ASN A 345 1.04 -18.70 -31.40
C ASN A 345 0.31 -19.01 -30.08
N ARG A 346 0.73 -18.43 -28.94
CA ARG A 346 0.15 -18.70 -27.62
C ARG A 346 -0.24 -17.43 -26.88
N PHE A 347 -0.88 -16.49 -27.58
CA PHE A 347 -1.65 -15.49 -26.85
C PHE A 347 -2.64 -16.22 -25.94
N ASN A 348 -2.75 -15.79 -24.66
CA ASN A 348 -3.82 -16.31 -23.85
C ASN A 348 -5.14 -15.86 -24.50
N SER A 349 -5.81 -16.77 -25.16
CA SER A 349 -7.06 -16.50 -25.89
C SER A 349 -8.11 -15.84 -24.99
N ASP A 350 -8.04 -16.11 -23.69
CA ASP A 350 -8.96 -15.56 -22.72
C ASP A 350 -8.71 -14.07 -22.46
N ASP A 351 -7.44 -13.63 -22.41
CA ASP A 351 -7.09 -12.20 -22.27
C ASP A 351 -7.62 -11.41 -23.47
N ILE A 352 -7.43 -11.95 -24.68
CA ILE A 352 -7.93 -11.30 -25.92
C ILE A 352 -9.44 -11.28 -25.95
N ARG A 353 -10.11 -12.40 -25.64
CA ARG A 353 -11.57 -12.47 -25.58
C ARG A 353 -12.14 -11.50 -24.57
N GLN A 354 -11.50 -11.36 -23.42
CA GLN A 354 -11.89 -10.45 -22.37
C GLN A 354 -11.90 -9.00 -22.88
N ILE A 355 -10.78 -8.53 -23.45
CA ILE A 355 -10.65 -7.15 -23.93
C ILE A 355 -11.57 -6.89 -25.14
N CYS A 356 -11.66 -7.85 -26.06
CA CYS A 356 -12.60 -7.75 -27.18
C CYS A 356 -14.06 -7.71 -26.70
N GLY A 357 -14.38 -8.41 -25.60
CA GLY A 357 -15.68 -8.34 -24.95
C GLY A 357 -15.99 -6.93 -24.43
N TYR A 358 -15.02 -6.32 -23.74
CA TYR A 358 -15.15 -4.93 -23.26
C TYR A 358 -15.31 -3.93 -24.41
N ALA A 359 -14.55 -4.10 -25.51
CA ALA A 359 -14.61 -3.23 -26.68
C ALA A 359 -15.95 -3.33 -27.48
N ARG A 360 -16.80 -4.31 -27.17
CA ARG A 360 -18.14 -4.49 -27.72
C ARG A 360 -19.26 -4.23 -26.70
N ASP A 361 -18.93 -3.93 -25.45
CA ASP A 361 -19.93 -3.61 -24.45
C ASP A 361 -20.51 -2.20 -24.70
N ARG A 362 -21.83 -2.14 -24.94
CA ARG A 362 -22.52 -0.86 -25.24
C ARG A 362 -22.33 0.20 -24.17
N LYS A 363 -22.23 -0.18 -22.90
CA LYS A 363 -22.01 0.77 -21.82
C LYS A 363 -20.59 1.36 -21.85
N ILE A 364 -19.60 0.53 -22.20
CA ILE A 364 -18.23 0.98 -22.44
C ILE A 364 -18.15 1.86 -23.67
N LEU A 365 -18.77 1.50 -24.77
CA LEU A 365 -18.82 2.31 -25.99
C LEU A 365 -19.45 3.67 -25.74
N LYS A 366 -20.54 3.77 -24.99
CA LYS A 366 -21.14 5.05 -24.56
C LYS A 366 -20.19 5.89 -23.72
N ARG A 367 -19.44 5.28 -22.83
CA ARG A 367 -18.40 5.99 -22.05
C ARG A 367 -17.26 6.50 -22.92
N LEU A 368 -16.89 5.77 -23.97
CA LEU A 368 -15.95 6.22 -24.99
C LEU A 368 -16.53 7.34 -25.87
N GLY A 369 -17.81 7.69 -25.73
CA GLY A 369 -18.47 8.75 -26.46
C GLY A 369 -18.86 8.33 -27.88
N TYR A 370 -19.23 7.08 -28.10
CA TYR A 370 -19.85 6.62 -29.36
C TYR A 370 -21.37 6.69 -29.27
N THR A 371 -22.01 7.08 -30.37
CA THR A 371 -23.46 7.06 -30.53
C THR A 371 -23.96 5.66 -30.81
N ASP A 372 -25.27 5.42 -30.69
CA ASP A 372 -25.85 4.12 -31.02
C ASP A 372 -25.71 3.75 -32.51
N GLU A 373 -25.57 4.76 -33.38
CA GLU A 373 -25.29 4.57 -34.83
C GLU A 373 -23.84 4.15 -35.06
N ASP A 374 -22.88 4.81 -34.40
CA ASP A 374 -21.44 4.46 -34.50
C ASP A 374 -21.17 3.03 -34.07
N MET A 375 -21.92 2.51 -33.08
CA MET A 375 -21.68 1.20 -32.48
C MET A 375 -21.94 0.02 -33.42
N GLN A 376 -22.60 0.23 -34.58
CA GLN A 376 -22.90 -0.85 -35.51
C GLN A 376 -21.65 -1.31 -36.29
N ASP A 377 -20.77 -0.38 -36.66
CA ASP A 377 -19.63 -0.63 -37.53
C ASP A 377 -18.26 -0.36 -36.91
N ILE A 378 -18.21 0.16 -35.67
CA ILE A 378 -16.95 0.57 -35.06
C ILE A 378 -16.11 -0.60 -34.60
N VAL A 379 -14.84 -0.55 -34.94
CA VAL A 379 -13.79 -1.38 -34.31
C VAL A 379 -12.98 -0.48 -33.40
N VAL A 380 -13.10 -0.71 -32.09
CA VAL A 380 -12.40 0.08 -31.07
C VAL A 380 -10.96 -0.42 -30.91
N ASP A 381 -10.03 0.50 -30.71
CA ASP A 381 -8.65 0.16 -30.40
C ASP A 381 -8.55 -0.57 -29.06
N CYS A 382 -7.88 -1.71 -29.03
CA CYS A 382 -7.63 -2.53 -27.84
C CYS A 382 -6.13 -2.58 -27.55
N LEU A 383 -5.76 -2.44 -26.26
CA LEU A 383 -4.37 -2.42 -25.84
C LEU A 383 -4.15 -3.34 -24.64
N ILE A 384 -3.14 -4.21 -24.72
CA ILE A 384 -2.58 -4.94 -23.58
C ILE A 384 -1.30 -4.23 -23.12
N ILE A 385 -1.22 -3.91 -21.81
CA ILE A 385 -0.02 -3.41 -21.16
C ILE A 385 0.56 -4.52 -20.28
N TYR A 386 1.84 -4.84 -20.49
CA TYR A 386 2.53 -5.91 -19.76
C TYR A 386 3.88 -5.46 -19.21
N PRO A 387 4.39 -6.09 -18.12
CA PRO A 387 5.68 -5.72 -17.55
C PRO A 387 6.84 -6.28 -18.39
N ASP A 388 7.84 -5.44 -18.65
CA ASP A 388 9.11 -5.85 -19.28
C ASP A 388 10.29 -5.05 -18.71
N GLN A 389 11.16 -5.72 -17.97
CA GLN A 389 12.34 -5.10 -17.35
C GLN A 389 13.41 -4.70 -18.38
N ASN A 390 13.37 -5.26 -19.60
CA ASN A 390 14.32 -4.98 -20.67
C ASN A 390 13.86 -3.85 -21.59
N SER A 391 12.63 -3.33 -21.39
CA SER A 391 12.14 -2.17 -22.15
C SER A 391 13.07 -0.96 -22.00
N SER A 392 13.31 -0.25 -23.09
CA SER A 392 14.11 0.99 -23.09
C SER A 392 13.37 2.16 -22.45
N GLU A 393 12.05 2.20 -22.56
CA GLU A 393 11.19 3.27 -22.07
C GLU A 393 10.33 2.79 -20.87
N ILE A 394 10.01 3.72 -19.97
CA ILE A 394 9.11 3.41 -18.84
C ILE A 394 7.70 3.12 -19.38
N LEU A 395 7.17 4.02 -20.22
CA LEU A 395 5.94 3.86 -20.95
C LEU A 395 6.09 4.53 -22.32
N PRO A 396 5.89 3.83 -23.45
CA PRO A 396 5.95 4.42 -24.76
C PRO A 396 4.95 5.59 -24.93
N LYS A 397 5.38 6.67 -25.56
CA LYS A 397 4.49 7.81 -25.84
C LYS A 397 3.39 7.44 -26.84
N ASN A 398 3.72 6.63 -27.85
CA ASN A 398 2.76 6.08 -28.78
C ASN A 398 2.31 4.70 -28.27
N LEU A 399 1.04 4.56 -27.93
CA LEU A 399 0.46 3.32 -27.44
C LEU A 399 0.21 2.27 -28.53
N LYS A 400 0.35 2.64 -29.81
CA LYS A 400 0.09 1.79 -30.98
C LYS A 400 1.37 1.28 -31.65
N VAL A 401 2.48 1.21 -30.93
CA VAL A 401 3.80 0.82 -31.50
C VAL A 401 3.84 -0.61 -31.96
N HIS A 402 3.25 -1.54 -31.21
CA HIS A 402 3.29 -2.98 -31.53
C HIS A 402 1.88 -3.49 -31.78
N SER A 403 1.52 -3.70 -33.05
CA SER A 403 0.28 -4.39 -33.43
C SER A 403 0.37 -5.89 -33.15
N ILE A 404 -0.78 -6.49 -32.88
CA ILE A 404 -0.94 -7.94 -32.87
C ILE A 404 -1.62 -8.30 -34.21
N ASP A 405 -0.83 -8.74 -35.17
CA ASP A 405 -1.23 -8.87 -36.58
C ASP A 405 -2.42 -9.79 -36.83
N GLN A 406 -2.72 -10.71 -35.90
CA GLN A 406 -3.88 -11.60 -35.98
C GLN A 406 -5.21 -10.89 -35.68
N PHE A 407 -5.17 -9.67 -35.17
CA PHE A 407 -6.37 -8.93 -34.75
C PHE A 407 -6.37 -7.49 -35.28
N THR A 408 -7.54 -7.03 -35.71
CA THR A 408 -7.72 -5.66 -36.19
C THR A 408 -7.71 -4.69 -35.00
N LYS A 409 -6.88 -3.63 -35.07
CA LYS A 409 -6.76 -2.58 -34.03
C LYS A 409 -6.49 -3.12 -32.63
N PHE A 410 -5.61 -4.10 -32.55
CA PHE A 410 -5.19 -4.68 -31.29
C PHE A 410 -3.68 -4.50 -31.10
N TYR A 411 -3.29 -3.90 -29.97
CA TYR A 411 -1.92 -3.52 -29.68
C TYR A 411 -1.43 -4.10 -28.37
N LYS A 412 -0.11 -4.20 -28.21
CA LYS A 412 0.55 -4.52 -26.95
C LYS A 412 1.72 -3.58 -26.72
N ILE A 413 1.94 -3.15 -25.49
CA ILE A 413 3.11 -2.37 -25.13
C ILE A 413 3.77 -2.88 -23.85
N PRO A 414 5.11 -2.87 -23.79
CA PRO A 414 5.85 -3.12 -22.57
C PRO A 414 5.83 -1.90 -21.65
N VAL A 415 5.82 -2.16 -20.35
CA VAL A 415 6.09 -1.15 -19.31
C VAL A 415 7.32 -1.57 -18.53
N LYS A 416 8.30 -0.70 -18.46
CA LYS A 416 9.50 -0.92 -17.67
C LYS A 416 9.18 -0.79 -16.19
N LEU A 417 9.50 -1.85 -15.45
CA LEU A 417 9.40 -1.82 -14.00
C LEU A 417 10.62 -1.12 -13.40
N PRO A 418 10.46 -0.37 -12.30
CA PRO A 418 11.59 0.20 -11.57
C PRO A 418 12.49 -0.92 -11.04
N THR A 419 13.81 -0.70 -11.08
CA THR A 419 14.82 -1.63 -10.54
C THR A 419 15.54 -1.01 -9.36
N LEU A 420 16.05 -1.88 -8.46
CA LEU A 420 16.89 -1.47 -7.33
C LEU A 420 18.27 -1.01 -7.76
#